data_b0bab5a6dce957b7458ab0ea68854e0c
#
_entry.id   b0bab5a6dce957b7458ab0ea68854e0c
#
_cell.length_a   1.000
_cell.length_b   1.000
_cell.length_c   1.000
_cell.angle_alpha   90.00
_cell.angle_beta   90.00
_cell.angle_gamma   90.00
#
_symmetry.space_group_name_H-M   'P 1'
#
loop_
_entity.id
_entity.type
_entity.pdbx_description
1 polymer ?
#
loop_
_entity_poly.entity_id
_entity_poly.type
_entity_poly.pdbx_seq_one_letter_code
_entity_poly.pdbx_strand_id
1 'polypeptide(L)'
;MSADRQINVPASFLAIYTPDGQRRPTPPRQWLEDRHDLCEDLAQLLTEKTKDKVWQLGITQDDAIERIERGLPALSLDLSTLECQWVMTRVREILHWG
;
A
#
# COMPACT_ATOMS: atom_id res chain seq x y z
N MET A 1 4.80 5.53 29.26
CA MET A 1 4.91 5.16 28.84
C MET A 1 5.20 4.90 27.80
N SER A 2 5.55 5.02 27.36
CA SER A 2 5.85 4.99 26.14
C SER A 2 6.07 3.71 25.68
N ALA A 3 5.91 2.85 26.37
CA ALA A 3 6.02 1.59 25.92
C ALA A 3 5.23 1.41 24.71
N ASP A 4 4.39 2.21 24.53
CA ASP A 4 3.61 2.12 23.46
C ASP A 4 4.14 2.66 22.29
N ARG A 5 5.30 2.95 22.16
CA ARG A 5 5.86 3.25 20.98
C ARG A 5 5.87 2.11 20.14
N GLN A 6 4.87 1.34 19.95
CA GLN A 6 4.82 0.30 18.99
C GLN A 6 4.83 0.88 17.62
N ILE A 7 5.48 0.18 16.69
CA ILE A 7 5.44 0.56 15.30
C ILE A 7 4.07 0.19 14.78
N ASN A 8 3.33 1.14 14.29
CA ASN A 8 2.03 0.87 13.71
C ASN A 8 2.14 0.42 12.27
N VAL A 9 3.21 -0.25 11.94
CA VAL A 9 3.46 -0.72 10.58
C VAL A 9 3.13 -2.20 10.52
N PRO A 10 2.26 -2.61 9.59
CA PRO A 10 1.89 -4.03 9.51
C PRO A 10 3.07 -4.92 9.19
N ALA A 11 2.99 -6.15 9.66
CA ALA A 11 4.05 -7.13 9.39
C ALA A 11 4.25 -7.32 7.89
N SER A 12 3.18 -7.26 7.11
CA SER A 12 3.28 -7.42 5.66
C SER A 12 4.13 -6.33 5.02
N PHE A 13 4.08 -5.11 5.57
CA PHE A 13 4.91 -4.02 5.06
C PHE A 13 6.35 -4.19 5.49
N LEU A 14 6.55 -4.55 6.75
CA LEU A 14 7.90 -4.76 7.28
C LEU A 14 8.63 -5.88 6.52
N ALA A 15 7.89 -6.88 6.07
CA ALA A 15 8.49 -7.99 5.35
C ALA A 15 9.19 -7.56 4.06
N ILE A 16 8.75 -6.47 3.45
CA ILE A 16 9.37 -5.94 2.25
C ILE A 16 10.83 -5.60 2.50
N TYR A 17 11.12 -5.10 3.70
CA TYR A 17 12.45 -4.58 4.03
C TYR A 17 13.25 -5.48 4.95
N THR A 18 12.74 -6.68 5.22
CA THR A 18 13.41 -7.62 6.08
C THR A 18 14.06 -8.69 5.22
N PRO A 19 15.40 -8.69 5.14
CA PRO A 19 16.09 -9.67 4.30
C PRO A 19 15.88 -11.09 4.81
N ASP A 20 16.00 -12.03 3.90
CA ASP A 20 15.89 -13.45 4.26
C ASP A 20 16.88 -13.79 5.35
N GLY A 21 16.42 -14.54 6.33
CA GLY A 21 17.28 -14.94 7.43
C GLY A 21 17.45 -13.92 8.53
N GLN A 22 16.88 -12.73 8.35
CA GLN A 22 16.98 -11.69 9.36
C GLN A 22 15.66 -11.52 10.09
N ARG A 23 15.73 -11.01 11.29
CA ARG A 23 14.53 -10.81 12.10
C ARG A 23 14.04 -9.37 12.07
N ARG A 24 14.87 -8.45 11.61
CA ARG A 24 14.54 -7.03 11.66
C ARG A 24 14.68 -6.42 10.29
N PRO A 25 13.84 -5.42 9.97
CA PRO A 25 14.00 -4.69 8.74
C PRO A 25 15.33 -3.92 8.73
N THR A 26 15.87 -3.73 7.55
CA THR A 26 17.12 -3.00 7.39
C THR A 26 16.96 -1.50 7.65
N PRO A 27 15.92 -0.83 7.13
CA PRO A 27 15.82 0.62 7.34
C PRO A 27 15.46 0.98 8.78
N PRO A 28 15.77 2.21 9.21
CA PRO A 28 15.38 2.67 10.53
C PRO A 28 13.88 2.74 10.70
N ARG A 29 13.46 2.66 11.95
CA ARG A 29 12.04 2.67 12.29
C ARG A 29 11.29 3.88 11.75
N GLN A 30 11.87 5.06 11.90
CA GLN A 30 11.20 6.28 11.45
C GLN A 30 11.00 6.27 9.94
N TRP A 31 11.99 5.78 9.21
CA TRP A 31 11.87 5.67 7.76
C TRP A 31 10.74 4.72 7.39
N LEU A 32 10.63 3.61 8.10
CA LEU A 32 9.60 2.62 7.85
C LEU A 32 8.22 3.19 8.13
N GLU A 33 8.08 3.94 9.21
CA GLU A 33 6.80 4.56 9.55
C GLU A 33 6.38 5.58 8.51
N ASP A 34 7.32 6.43 8.08
CA ASP A 34 7.05 7.44 7.07
C ASP A 34 6.68 6.78 5.74
N ARG A 35 7.39 5.73 5.39
CA ARG A 35 7.16 5.03 4.14
C ARG A 35 5.82 4.32 4.15
N HIS A 36 5.47 3.72 5.28
CA HIS A 36 4.18 3.07 5.42
C HIS A 36 3.05 4.09 5.33
N ASP A 37 3.20 5.24 5.96
CA ASP A 37 2.19 6.29 5.90
C ASP A 37 1.94 6.71 4.45
N LEU A 38 3.01 6.88 3.69
CA LEU A 38 2.90 7.23 2.28
C LEU A 38 2.13 6.16 1.50
N CYS A 39 2.47 4.90 1.71
CA CYS A 39 1.83 3.80 1.00
C CYS A 39 0.38 3.63 1.43
N GLU A 40 0.09 3.81 2.70
CA GLU A 40 -1.29 3.71 3.18
C GLU A 40 -2.14 4.85 2.63
N ASP A 41 -1.62 6.08 2.64
CA ASP A 41 -2.33 7.22 2.09
C ASP A 41 -2.61 7.01 0.61
N LEU A 42 -1.63 6.47 -0.11
CA LEU A 42 -1.82 6.17 -1.52
C LEU A 42 -2.89 5.11 -1.71
N ALA A 43 -2.89 4.06 -0.88
CA ALA A 43 -3.89 3.01 -0.97
C ALA A 43 -5.30 3.57 -0.74
N GLN A 44 -5.44 4.48 0.22
CA GLN A 44 -6.73 5.11 0.48
C GLN A 44 -7.18 5.93 -0.73
N LEU A 45 -6.27 6.71 -1.30
CA LEU A 45 -6.58 7.51 -2.47
C LEU A 45 -6.98 6.62 -3.66
N LEU A 46 -6.22 5.56 -3.90
CA LEU A 46 -6.49 4.68 -5.02
C LEU A 46 -7.79 3.90 -4.83
N THR A 47 -8.17 3.62 -3.59
CA THR A 47 -9.45 3.00 -3.29
C THR A 47 -10.59 3.90 -3.75
N GLU A 48 -10.50 5.20 -3.45
CA GLU A 48 -11.53 6.14 -3.88
C GLU A 48 -11.55 6.26 -5.40
N LYS A 49 -10.39 6.28 -6.03
CA LYS A 49 -10.33 6.36 -7.48
C LYS A 49 -10.90 5.10 -8.14
N THR A 50 -10.71 3.96 -7.51
CA THR A 50 -11.28 2.70 -8.01
C THR A 50 -12.81 2.78 -7.98
N LYS A 51 -13.36 3.26 -6.88
CA LYS A 51 -14.82 3.40 -6.75
C LYS A 51 -15.36 4.37 -7.80
N ASP A 52 -14.65 5.47 -8.02
CA ASP A 52 -15.05 6.44 -9.03
C ASP A 52 -15.07 5.83 -10.42
N LYS A 53 -14.07 5.03 -10.77
CA LYS A 53 -14.01 4.41 -12.09
C LYS A 53 -15.15 3.40 -12.28
N VAL A 54 -15.46 2.63 -11.27
CA VAL A 54 -16.58 1.70 -11.33
C VAL A 54 -17.86 2.46 -11.62
N TRP A 55 -18.06 3.56 -10.91
CA TRP A 55 -19.27 4.37 -11.06
C TRP A 55 -19.32 5.07 -12.42
N GLN A 56 -18.21 5.71 -12.79
CA GLN A 56 -18.20 6.53 -14.00
C GLN A 56 -18.18 5.72 -15.29
N LEU A 57 -17.46 4.60 -15.28
CA LEU A 57 -17.26 3.82 -16.49
C LEU A 57 -18.20 2.60 -16.58
N GLY A 58 -18.90 2.29 -15.50
CA GLY A 58 -19.77 1.11 -15.49
C GLY A 58 -19.01 -0.19 -15.62
N ILE A 59 -17.76 -0.21 -15.15
CA ILE A 59 -16.93 -1.42 -15.22
C ILE A 59 -16.95 -2.14 -13.89
N THR A 60 -16.46 -3.38 -13.88
CA THR A 60 -16.39 -4.14 -12.62
C THR A 60 -15.29 -3.58 -11.73
N GLN A 61 -15.37 -3.93 -10.45
CA GLN A 61 -14.35 -3.54 -9.50
C GLN A 61 -12.99 -4.11 -9.90
N ASP A 62 -12.96 -5.37 -10.36
CA ASP A 62 -11.71 -6.00 -10.79
C ASP A 62 -11.09 -5.26 -11.97
N ASP A 63 -11.91 -4.85 -12.94
CA ASP A 63 -11.41 -4.09 -14.07
C ASP A 63 -10.85 -2.74 -13.63
N ALA A 64 -11.54 -2.09 -12.70
CA ALA A 64 -11.08 -0.81 -12.17
C ALA A 64 -9.74 -0.95 -11.46
N ILE A 65 -9.61 -1.99 -10.63
CA ILE A 65 -8.36 -2.27 -9.93
C ILE A 65 -7.23 -2.50 -10.91
N GLU A 66 -7.49 -3.28 -11.97
CA GLU A 66 -6.47 -3.56 -12.97
C GLU A 66 -6.00 -2.30 -13.66
N ARG A 67 -6.91 -1.41 -13.98
CA ARG A 67 -6.55 -0.13 -14.62
C ARG A 67 -5.70 0.74 -13.68
N ILE A 68 -6.07 0.79 -12.41
CA ILE A 68 -5.32 1.53 -11.41
C ILE A 68 -3.92 0.94 -11.26
N GLU A 69 -3.82 -0.37 -11.17
CA GLU A 69 -2.54 -1.05 -11.01
C GLU A 69 -1.62 -0.80 -12.20
N ARG A 70 -2.20 -0.81 -13.39
CA ARG A 70 -1.43 -0.59 -14.61
C ARG A 70 -0.88 0.83 -14.68
N GLY A 71 -1.62 1.79 -14.15
CA GLY A 71 -1.20 3.19 -14.16
C GLY A 71 -0.30 3.57 -12.99
N LEU A 72 -0.14 2.71 -12.00
CA LEU A 72 0.59 3.05 -10.78
C LEU A 72 2.04 3.43 -11.04
N PRO A 73 2.81 2.71 -11.88
CA PRO A 73 4.19 3.11 -12.14
C PRO A 73 4.32 4.50 -12.74
N ALA A 74 3.30 4.94 -13.48
CA ALA A 74 3.36 6.24 -14.14
C ALA A 74 3.16 7.41 -13.18
N LEU A 75 2.77 7.14 -11.94
CA LEU A 75 2.57 8.20 -10.96
C LEU A 75 3.89 8.75 -10.42
N SER A 76 5.01 8.11 -10.76
CA SER A 76 6.34 8.60 -10.40
C SER A 76 6.51 8.88 -8.91
N LEU A 77 6.06 7.95 -8.09
CA LEU A 77 6.12 8.12 -6.64
C LEU A 77 7.32 7.43 -6.04
N ASP A 78 8.27 6.99 -6.87
CA ASP A 78 9.47 6.36 -6.36
C ASP A 78 9.19 5.11 -5.52
N LEU A 79 8.12 4.43 -5.81
CA LEU A 79 7.80 3.19 -5.11
C LEU A 79 8.50 2.01 -5.76
N SER A 80 9.00 1.12 -4.93
CA SER A 80 9.55 -0.13 -5.45
C SER A 80 8.42 -1.03 -5.92
N THR A 81 8.77 -2.06 -6.67
CA THR A 81 7.79 -3.05 -7.14
C THR A 81 7.05 -3.68 -5.97
N LEU A 82 7.78 -4.02 -4.90
CA LEU A 82 7.16 -4.64 -3.74
C LEU A 82 6.24 -3.68 -3.00
N GLU A 83 6.62 -2.40 -2.96
CA GLU A 83 5.74 -1.39 -2.37
C GLU A 83 4.47 -1.22 -3.18
N CYS A 84 4.59 -1.21 -4.51
CA CYS A 84 3.41 -1.13 -5.37
C CYS A 84 2.49 -2.33 -5.15
N GLN A 85 3.06 -3.52 -5.02
CA GLN A 85 2.28 -4.72 -4.75
C GLN A 85 1.56 -4.60 -3.40
N TRP A 86 2.25 -4.08 -2.40
CA TRP A 86 1.64 -3.89 -1.09
C TRP A 86 0.47 -2.93 -1.16
N VAL A 87 0.66 -1.82 -1.87
CA VAL A 87 -0.39 -0.81 -2.02
C VAL A 87 -1.63 -1.42 -2.69
N MET A 88 -1.43 -2.18 -3.76
CA MET A 88 -2.56 -2.78 -4.46
C MET A 88 -3.26 -3.85 -3.62
N THR A 89 -2.49 -4.61 -2.85
CA THR A 89 -3.08 -5.56 -1.92
C THR A 89 -3.94 -4.83 -0.88
N ARG A 90 -3.42 -3.71 -0.39
CA ARG A 90 -4.15 -2.92 0.60
C ARG A 90 -5.44 -2.34 0.00
N VAL A 91 -5.38 -1.86 -1.25
CA VAL A 91 -6.57 -1.37 -1.94
C VAL A 91 -7.64 -2.47 -1.99
N ARG A 92 -7.23 -3.68 -2.35
CA ARG A 92 -8.17 -4.81 -2.42
C ARG A 92 -8.78 -5.12 -1.05
N GLU A 93 -7.97 -5.04 0.00
CA GLU A 93 -8.46 -5.25 1.37
C GLU A 93 -9.51 -4.22 1.75
N ILE A 94 -9.22 -2.95 1.48
CA ILE A 94 -10.14 -1.87 1.83
C ILE A 94 -11.45 -2.02 1.07
N LEU A 95 -11.37 -2.31 -0.22
CA LEU A 95 -12.57 -2.48 -1.05
C LEU A 95 -13.40 -3.68 -0.62
N HIS A 96 -12.72 -4.74 -0.20
CA HIS A 96 -13.42 -5.94 0.21
C HIS A 96 -14.23 -5.69 1.49
N TRP A 97 -13.71 -4.86 2.36
CA TRP A 97 -14.36 -4.58 3.64
C TRP A 97 -15.29 -3.38 3.58
N GLY A 98 -15.10 -2.53 2.60
CA GLY A 98 -15.88 -1.33 2.45
C GLY A 98 -17.01 -1.50 1.49
#